data_3cf22b1191c52f703c175f1387cccab8
#
_entry.id   3cf22b1191c52f703c175f1387cccab8
#
_cell.length_a   1.000
_cell.length_b   1.000
_cell.length_c   1.000
_cell.angle_alpha   90.00
_cell.angle_beta   90.00
_cell.angle_gamma   90.00
#
_symmetry.space_group_name_H-M   'P 1'
#
loop_
_entity.id
_entity.type
_entity.pdbx_description
1 polymer ?
#
loop_
_entity_poly.entity_id
_entity_poly.type
_entity_poly.pdbx_seq_one_letter_code
_entity_poly.pdbx_strand_id
1 'polypeptide(L)'
;MKRFTLLFFVMIFTLCSFSQNVITWELLKNVEFDEVWSEEFQAYYMVPKFSNAVKALDGKEVQIRGFIIPVDIVQDYYVLSANPYSSCFFCGQAGPESVMEIEMIKK
;
A
#
# COMPACT_ATOMS: atom_id res chain seq x y z
N MET A 1 47.98 6.00 -15.15
CA MET A 1 47.41 5.93 -13.80
C MET A 1 46.17 6.83 -13.61
N LYS A 2 46.15 8.04 -14.07
CA LYS A 2 44.99 8.94 -13.94
C LYS A 2 43.73 8.45 -14.71
N ARG A 3 43.89 7.72 -15.80
CA ARG A 3 42.77 7.14 -16.58
C ARG A 3 42.13 5.91 -15.91
N PHE A 4 42.89 5.18 -15.11
CA PHE A 4 42.41 4.00 -14.39
C PHE A 4 41.60 4.34 -13.17
N THR A 5 41.96 5.42 -12.46
CA THR A 5 41.22 5.95 -11.32
C THR A 5 39.85 6.52 -11.72
N LEU A 6 39.76 7.13 -12.90
CA LEU A 6 38.50 7.67 -13.43
C LEU A 6 37.50 6.58 -13.77
N LEU A 7 37.98 5.47 -14.38
CA LEU A 7 37.15 4.29 -14.68
C LEU A 7 36.64 3.58 -13.42
N PHE A 8 37.44 3.55 -12.37
CA PHE A 8 37.05 2.97 -11.07
C PHE A 8 36.01 3.82 -10.36
N PHE A 9 36.06 5.13 -10.50
CA PHE A 9 35.09 6.05 -9.90
C PHE A 9 33.74 6.01 -10.62
N VAL A 10 33.71 5.80 -11.92
CA VAL A 10 32.47 5.63 -12.70
C VAL A 10 31.77 4.31 -12.37
N MET A 11 32.55 3.26 -12.05
CA MET A 11 32.00 1.93 -11.72
C MET A 11 31.30 1.89 -10.35
N ILE A 12 31.67 2.78 -9.43
CA ILE A 12 31.03 2.87 -8.09
C ILE A 12 29.66 3.57 -8.16
N PHE A 13 29.42 4.40 -9.17
CA PHE A 13 28.16 5.14 -9.31
C PHE A 13 26.98 4.33 -9.87
N THR A 14 27.23 3.13 -10.40
CA THR A 14 26.19 2.27 -11.01
C THR A 14 25.51 1.33 -10.04
N LEU A 15 25.85 1.36 -8.73
CA LEU A 15 25.26 0.50 -7.70
C LEU A 15 24.14 1.16 -6.88
N CYS A 16 23.55 2.25 -7.35
CA CYS A 16 22.26 2.69 -6.83
C CYS A 16 21.15 1.74 -7.34
N SER A 17 21.17 0.51 -6.83
CA SER A 17 20.01 -0.38 -6.92
C SER A 17 18.86 0.28 -6.15
N PHE A 18 17.87 0.78 -6.88
CA PHE A 18 16.56 1.09 -6.29
C PHE A 18 15.98 -0.23 -5.78
N SER A 19 16.22 -0.52 -4.51
CA SER A 19 15.57 -1.62 -3.82
C SER A 19 14.12 -1.22 -3.59
N GLN A 20 13.21 -1.67 -4.47
CA GLN A 20 11.78 -1.55 -4.22
C GLN A 20 11.43 -2.44 -3.03
N ASN A 21 10.81 -1.87 -2.02
CA ASN A 21 10.33 -2.63 -0.86
C ASN A 21 9.10 -3.44 -1.28
N VAL A 22 9.26 -4.74 -1.47
CA VAL A 22 8.14 -5.65 -1.70
C VAL A 22 7.47 -5.96 -0.36
N ILE A 23 6.19 -5.64 -0.25
CA ILE A 23 5.39 -5.93 0.92
C ILE A 23 4.31 -6.97 0.60
N THR A 24 3.77 -7.59 1.63
CA THR A 24 2.73 -8.60 1.52
C THR A 24 1.52 -8.22 2.35
N TRP A 25 0.37 -8.80 2.03
CA TRP A 25 -0.86 -8.63 2.80
C TRP A 25 -0.76 -9.15 4.23
N GLU A 26 0.13 -10.12 4.48
CA GLU A 26 0.42 -10.62 5.84
C GLU A 26 0.95 -9.51 6.75
N LEU A 27 1.78 -8.60 6.22
CA LEU A 27 2.24 -7.44 6.97
C LEU A 27 1.10 -6.50 7.35
N LEU A 28 0.13 -6.33 6.45
CA LEU A 28 -1.01 -5.42 6.65
C LEU A 28 -2.10 -6.02 7.54
N LYS A 29 -2.14 -7.34 7.72
CA LYS A 29 -3.09 -8.01 8.63
C LYS A 29 -2.88 -7.65 10.11
N ASN A 30 -1.69 -7.19 10.49
CA ASN A 30 -1.39 -6.74 11.86
C ASN A 30 -1.92 -5.33 12.12
N VAL A 31 -3.18 -5.08 11.79
CA VAL A 31 -3.89 -3.85 12.07
C VAL A 31 -5.03 -4.13 13.05
N GLU A 32 -5.12 -3.31 14.08
CA GLU A 32 -6.27 -3.29 14.99
C GLU A 32 -7.24 -2.20 14.54
N PHE A 33 -8.52 -2.38 14.79
CA PHE A 33 -9.53 -1.38 14.48
C PHE A 33 -10.22 -0.96 15.79
N ASP A 34 -10.19 0.34 16.05
CA ASP A 34 -10.93 0.95 17.16
C ASP A 34 -12.27 1.48 16.64
N GLU A 35 -13.34 1.24 17.39
CA GLU A 35 -14.65 1.86 17.12
C GLU A 35 -14.67 3.26 17.72
N VAL A 36 -14.86 4.26 16.86
CA VAL A 36 -14.94 5.67 17.25
C VAL A 36 -16.30 6.24 16.87
N TRP A 37 -16.94 6.93 17.80
CA TRP A 37 -18.18 7.63 17.54
C TRP A 37 -17.93 8.89 16.70
N SER A 38 -18.69 9.07 15.65
CA SER A 38 -18.69 10.29 14.84
C SER A 38 -19.95 11.10 15.06
N GLU A 39 -19.82 12.31 15.55
CA GLU A 39 -20.94 13.26 15.68
C GLU A 39 -21.48 13.69 14.31
N GLU A 40 -20.61 13.78 13.31
CA GLU A 40 -20.96 14.17 11.95
C GLU A 40 -21.89 13.15 11.28
N PHE A 41 -21.57 11.86 11.43
CA PHE A 41 -22.35 10.78 10.81
C PHE A 41 -23.38 10.14 11.75
N GLN A 42 -23.40 10.53 13.04
CA GLN A 42 -24.22 9.92 14.08
C GLN A 42 -24.11 8.39 14.10
N ALA A 43 -22.90 7.88 13.90
CA ALA A 43 -22.62 6.46 13.82
C ALA A 43 -21.22 6.12 14.33
N TYR A 44 -21.03 4.87 14.72
CA TYR A 44 -19.69 4.34 14.96
C TYR A 44 -19.01 3.97 13.64
N TYR A 45 -17.74 4.29 13.53
CA TYR A 45 -16.89 3.86 12.42
C TYR A 45 -15.58 3.27 12.93
N MET A 46 -15.01 2.38 12.13
CA MET A 46 -13.77 1.71 12.48
C MET A 46 -12.57 2.53 12.03
N VAL A 47 -11.67 2.85 12.96
CA VAL A 47 -10.40 3.54 12.69
C VAL A 47 -9.26 2.54 12.77
N PRO A 48 -8.45 2.39 11.71
CA PRO A 48 -7.33 1.48 11.73
C PRO A 48 -6.19 2.00 12.61
N LYS A 49 -5.62 1.09 13.41
CA LYS A 49 -4.45 1.31 14.24
C LYS A 49 -3.28 0.52 13.68
N PHE A 50 -2.48 1.18 12.87
CA PHE A 50 -1.38 0.55 12.17
C PHE A 50 -0.24 0.13 13.09
N SER A 51 0.36 -1.03 12.81
CA SER A 51 1.59 -1.48 13.46
C SER A 51 2.77 -0.56 13.14
N ASN A 52 3.82 -0.60 13.96
CA ASN A 52 5.02 0.18 13.72
C ASN A 52 5.70 -0.18 12.40
N ALA A 53 5.64 -1.44 11.98
CA ALA A 53 6.17 -1.90 10.69
C ALA A 53 5.44 -1.27 9.50
N VAL A 54 4.11 -1.14 9.58
CA VAL A 54 3.30 -0.48 8.56
C VAL A 54 3.52 1.04 8.57
N LYS A 55 3.57 1.66 9.74
CA LYS A 55 3.87 3.11 9.88
C LYS A 55 5.24 3.48 9.30
N ALA A 56 6.22 2.58 9.37
CA ALA A 56 7.55 2.79 8.81
C ALA A 56 7.55 2.85 7.26
N LEU A 57 6.48 2.40 6.60
CA LEU A 57 6.31 2.46 5.15
C LEU A 57 5.77 3.81 4.66
N ASP A 58 5.33 4.68 5.55
CA ASP A 58 4.80 5.99 5.20
C ASP A 58 5.84 6.81 4.42
N GLY A 59 5.41 7.37 3.28
CA GLY A 59 6.28 8.11 2.37
C GLY A 59 7.28 7.28 1.58
N LYS A 60 7.27 5.95 1.69
CA LYS A 60 8.16 5.05 0.95
C LYS A 60 7.48 4.45 -0.27
N GLU A 61 8.28 4.21 -1.31
CA GLU A 61 7.86 3.45 -2.47
C GLU A 61 7.85 1.96 -2.12
N VAL A 62 6.70 1.32 -2.36
CA VAL A 62 6.49 -0.11 -2.07
C VAL A 62 5.87 -0.80 -3.27
N GLN A 63 6.04 -2.11 -3.35
CA GLN A 63 5.41 -2.97 -4.33
C GLN A 63 4.56 -4.01 -3.62
N ILE A 64 3.29 -4.10 -3.99
CA ILE A 64 2.36 -5.09 -3.48
C ILE A 64 1.53 -5.66 -4.63
N ARG A 65 1.24 -6.95 -4.56
CA ARG A 65 0.37 -7.63 -5.52
C ARG A 65 -1.05 -7.75 -4.96
N GLY A 66 -2.04 -7.43 -5.77
CA GLY A 66 -3.44 -7.57 -5.41
C GLY A 66 -4.37 -7.43 -6.61
N PHE A 67 -5.66 -7.43 -6.34
CA PHE A 67 -6.72 -7.29 -7.35
C PHE A 67 -7.26 -5.86 -7.31
N ILE A 68 -7.23 -5.16 -8.45
CA ILE A 68 -7.81 -3.83 -8.56
C ILE A 68 -9.33 -3.98 -8.71
N ILE A 69 -10.07 -3.36 -7.79
CA ILE A 69 -11.53 -3.37 -7.78
C ILE A 69 -12.02 -1.94 -8.00
N PRO A 70 -12.77 -1.68 -9.10
CA PRO A 70 -13.41 -0.40 -9.30
C PRO A 70 -14.63 -0.28 -8.37
N VAL A 71 -14.60 0.70 -7.47
CA VAL A 71 -15.72 0.98 -6.56
C VAL A 71 -16.65 2.02 -7.18
N ASP A 72 -16.08 3.09 -7.71
CA ASP A 72 -16.81 4.13 -8.44
C ASP A 72 -15.96 4.60 -9.63
N ILE A 73 -16.34 4.17 -10.82
CA ILE A 73 -15.63 4.50 -12.07
C ILE A 73 -15.78 5.98 -12.43
N VAL A 74 -16.91 6.60 -12.08
CA VAL A 74 -17.18 8.01 -12.41
C VAL A 74 -16.28 8.94 -11.60
N GLN A 75 -16.03 8.57 -10.34
CA GLN A 75 -15.18 9.32 -9.43
C GLN A 75 -13.73 8.83 -9.41
N ASP A 76 -13.35 7.91 -10.30
CA ASP A 76 -12.02 7.27 -10.33
C ASP A 76 -11.65 6.62 -8.98
N TYR A 77 -12.63 6.08 -8.26
CA TYR A 77 -12.43 5.43 -6.98
C TYR A 77 -12.15 3.94 -7.13
N TYR A 78 -10.93 3.57 -6.80
CA TYR A 78 -10.43 2.20 -6.90
C TYR A 78 -9.86 1.74 -5.56
N VAL A 79 -9.93 0.45 -5.33
CA VAL A 79 -9.25 -0.20 -4.22
C VAL A 79 -8.39 -1.35 -4.73
N LEU A 80 -7.31 -1.63 -4.00
CA LEU A 80 -6.52 -2.84 -4.16
C LEU A 80 -6.98 -3.83 -3.10
N SER A 81 -7.29 -5.06 -3.50
CA SER A 81 -7.75 -6.12 -2.62
C SER A 81 -6.79 -7.31 -2.61
N ALA A 82 -6.62 -7.93 -1.45
CA ALA A 82 -5.92 -9.20 -1.32
C ALA A 82 -6.67 -10.36 -1.99
N ASN A 83 -7.99 -10.23 -2.15
CA ASN A 83 -8.88 -11.25 -2.67
C ASN A 83 -9.58 -10.77 -3.94
N PRO A 84 -9.94 -11.69 -4.88
CA PRO A 84 -10.73 -11.32 -6.04
C PRO A 84 -12.12 -10.79 -5.64
N TYR A 85 -12.78 -10.07 -6.55
CA TYR A 85 -14.05 -9.38 -6.31
C TYR A 85 -15.11 -10.24 -5.61
N SER A 86 -15.24 -11.50 -5.99
CA SER A 86 -16.24 -12.43 -5.43
C SER A 86 -15.98 -12.81 -3.96
N SER A 87 -14.78 -12.60 -3.46
CA SER A 87 -14.36 -12.94 -2.09
C SER A 87 -13.67 -11.79 -1.36
N CYS A 88 -13.91 -10.55 -1.82
CA CYS A 88 -13.34 -9.36 -1.21
C CYS A 88 -14.19 -8.82 -0.04
N PHE A 89 -13.68 -7.77 0.61
CA PHE A 89 -14.36 -7.10 1.72
C PHE A 89 -15.77 -6.61 1.37
N PHE A 90 -15.97 -6.02 0.19
CA PHE A 90 -17.29 -5.49 -0.23
C PHE A 90 -18.36 -6.55 -0.41
N CYS A 91 -17.98 -7.81 -0.58
CA CYS A 91 -18.91 -8.95 -0.63
C CYS A 91 -19.11 -9.60 0.76
N GLY A 92 -18.51 -9.06 1.81
CA GLY A 92 -18.58 -9.58 3.18
C GLY A 92 -17.79 -10.87 3.41
N GLN A 93 -16.86 -11.21 2.50
CA GLN A 93 -16.06 -12.44 2.56
C GLN A 93 -14.69 -12.26 3.21
N ALA A 94 -14.28 -11.02 3.50
CA ALA A 94 -12.98 -10.69 4.08
C ALA A 94 -13.09 -9.47 5.00
N GLY A 95 -12.09 -9.29 5.87
CA GLY A 95 -12.02 -8.14 6.75
C GLY A 95 -11.53 -6.86 6.07
N PRO A 96 -11.68 -5.70 6.71
CA PRO A 96 -11.26 -4.41 6.17
C PRO A 96 -9.75 -4.28 5.98
N GLU A 97 -8.95 -5.09 6.67
CA GLU A 97 -7.50 -5.17 6.52
C GLU A 97 -7.05 -5.75 5.17
N SER A 98 -7.99 -6.34 4.41
CA SER A 98 -7.74 -6.97 3.11
C SER A 98 -7.90 -6.03 1.92
N VAL A 99 -8.22 -4.76 2.14
CA VAL A 99 -8.38 -3.75 1.09
C VAL A 99 -7.64 -2.47 1.45
N MET A 100 -7.20 -1.76 0.43
CA MET A 100 -6.65 -0.41 0.56
C MET A 100 -7.14 0.46 -0.58
N GLU A 101 -7.40 1.72 -0.30
CA GLU A 101 -7.67 2.72 -1.32
C GLU A 101 -6.40 2.99 -2.13
N ILE A 102 -6.54 3.13 -3.43
CA ILE A 102 -5.45 3.47 -4.34
C ILE A 102 -5.85 4.67 -5.19
N GLU A 103 -4.95 5.61 -5.31
CA GLU A 103 -5.06 6.73 -6.24
C GLU A 103 -4.23 6.43 -7.48
N MET A 104 -4.88 6.40 -8.65
CA MET A 104 -4.22 6.07 -9.91
C MET A 104 -3.50 7.28 -10.47
N ILE A 105 -2.22 7.12 -10.80
CA ILE A 105 -1.47 8.14 -11.51
C ILE A 105 -1.94 8.16 -12.96
N LYS A 106 -2.57 9.27 -13.35
CA LYS A 106 -2.94 9.50 -14.76
C LYS A 106 -1.69 9.92 -15.53
N LYS A 107 -1.37 9.17 -16.58
CA LYS A 107 -0.31 9.53 -17.52
C LYS A 107 -0.87 10.42 -18.63
#